data_6bfe12275a1fbe58ac2654b7de9f58ea
#
_entry.id   6bfe12275a1fbe58ac2654b7de9f58ea
#
_cell.length_a   1.000
_cell.length_b   1.000
_cell.length_c   1.000
_cell.angle_alpha   90.00
_cell.angle_beta   90.00
_cell.angle_gamma   90.00
#
_symmetry.space_group_name_H-M   'P 1'
#
loop_
_entity.id
_entity.type
_entity.pdbx_description
1 polymer ?
#
loop_
_entity_poly.entity_id
_entity_poly.type
_entity_poly.pdbx_seq_one_letter_code
_entity_poly.pdbx_strand_id
1 'polypeptide(L)'
;MSTKRYKRRKRNLKKLTLAILLFFIIFRGVPKVIGTASNAISAVLNNGSIETAKSHGNITSKELSEGIPLLIQWDKRWRDAAYGNSDIGISGCAPTCLSMVISGLTRNKQITPYKVAKFAERNGYYIEGTGTS
;
A
#
# COMPACT_ATOMS: atom_id res chain seq x y z
N MET A 1 -1.01 26.17 -64.23
CA MET A 1 -0.26 26.45 -62.96
C MET A 1 -0.79 25.65 -61.76
N SER A 2 -1.28 24.40 -61.95
CA SER A 2 -2.07 23.67 -60.91
C SER A 2 -1.45 22.32 -60.44
N THR A 3 -0.54 21.68 -61.22
CA THR A 3 -0.11 20.33 -60.93
C THR A 3 0.93 20.18 -59.80
N LYS A 4 1.74 21.21 -59.53
CA LYS A 4 2.75 21.14 -58.43
C LYS A 4 2.08 21.22 -57.04
N ARG A 5 1.01 21.98 -56.86
CA ARG A 5 0.26 22.08 -55.59
C ARG A 5 -0.47 20.78 -55.25
N TYR A 6 -1.03 20.11 -56.25
CA TYR A 6 -1.72 18.82 -56.08
C TYR A 6 -0.76 17.70 -55.62
N LYS A 7 0.41 17.58 -56.27
CA LYS A 7 1.43 16.58 -55.89
C LYS A 7 1.97 16.84 -54.47
N ARG A 8 2.12 18.11 -54.05
CA ARG A 8 2.56 18.47 -52.69
C ARG A 8 1.53 18.12 -51.63
N ARG A 9 0.25 18.34 -51.93
CA ARG A 9 -0.90 18.00 -51.05
C ARG A 9 -1.00 16.49 -50.86
N LYS A 10 -0.85 15.71 -51.92
CA LYS A 10 -0.91 14.23 -51.90
C LYS A 10 0.26 13.60 -51.10
N ARG A 11 1.45 14.20 -51.13
CA ARG A 11 2.60 13.77 -50.32
C ARG A 11 2.41 14.08 -48.84
N ASN A 12 1.87 15.23 -48.53
CA ASN A 12 1.59 15.61 -47.14
C ASN A 12 0.47 14.74 -46.52
N LEU A 13 -0.53 14.39 -47.33
CA LEU A 13 -1.59 13.50 -46.91
C LEU A 13 -1.08 12.09 -46.59
N LYS A 14 -0.18 11.56 -47.44
CA LYS A 14 0.49 10.27 -47.16
C LYS A 14 1.36 10.29 -45.92
N LYS A 15 2.06 11.38 -45.63
CA LYS A 15 2.84 11.56 -44.41
C LYS A 15 1.96 11.65 -43.18
N LEU A 16 0.81 12.32 -43.30
CA LEU A 16 -0.16 12.43 -42.22
C LEU A 16 -0.81 11.08 -41.89
N THR A 17 -1.22 10.31 -42.91
CA THR A 17 -1.77 8.97 -42.70
C THR A 17 -0.75 8.00 -42.09
N LEU A 18 0.53 8.09 -42.49
CA LEU A 18 1.60 7.28 -41.94
C LEU A 18 1.87 7.66 -40.45
N ALA A 19 1.84 8.95 -40.14
CA ALA A 19 2.00 9.43 -38.76
C ALA A 19 0.85 8.98 -37.84
N ILE A 20 -0.38 9.01 -38.35
CA ILE A 20 -1.56 8.52 -37.62
C ILE A 20 -1.49 7.00 -37.42
N LEU A 21 -1.05 6.25 -38.42
CA LEU A 21 -0.86 4.79 -38.32
C LEU A 21 0.22 4.44 -37.29
N LEU A 22 1.36 5.14 -37.31
CA LEU A 22 2.43 4.97 -36.32
C LEU A 22 1.94 5.33 -34.91
N PHE A 23 1.17 6.39 -34.75
CA PHE A 23 0.57 6.77 -33.49
C PHE A 23 -0.38 5.67 -32.97
N PHE A 24 -1.22 5.09 -33.83
CA PHE A 24 -2.09 3.96 -33.45
C PHE A 24 -1.32 2.69 -33.09
N ILE A 25 -0.21 2.40 -33.76
CA ILE A 25 0.65 1.24 -33.45
C ILE A 25 1.30 1.42 -32.09
N ILE A 26 1.85 2.59 -31.82
CA ILE A 26 2.48 2.94 -30.53
C ILE A 26 1.41 2.91 -29.41
N PHE A 27 0.23 3.50 -29.64
CA PHE A 27 -0.82 3.57 -28.63
C PHE A 27 -1.50 2.22 -28.34
N ARG A 28 -1.57 1.31 -29.34
CA ARG A 28 -2.08 -0.06 -29.10
C ARG A 28 -1.06 -0.99 -28.45
N GLY A 29 0.24 -0.69 -28.53
CA GLY A 29 1.31 -1.47 -27.86
C GLY A 29 1.47 -1.12 -26.38
N VAL A 30 1.22 0.12 -25.98
CA VAL A 30 1.42 0.63 -24.62
C VAL A 30 0.54 -0.07 -23.57
N PRO A 31 -0.75 -0.36 -23.77
CA PRO A 31 -1.56 -1.00 -22.72
C PRO A 31 -1.14 -2.43 -22.39
N LYS A 32 -0.55 -3.18 -23.35
CA LYS A 32 -0.05 -4.53 -23.06
C LYS A 32 1.23 -4.57 -22.25
N VAL A 33 2.11 -3.60 -22.44
CA VAL A 33 3.38 -3.51 -21.67
C VAL A 33 3.12 -3.04 -20.24
N ILE A 34 2.18 -2.11 -20.03
CA ILE A 34 1.79 -1.66 -18.69
C ILE A 34 1.08 -2.77 -17.93
N GLY A 35 0.22 -3.56 -18.58
CA GLY A 35 -0.46 -4.69 -17.97
C GLY A 35 0.51 -5.82 -17.55
N THR A 36 1.54 -6.12 -18.34
CA THR A 36 2.57 -7.11 -17.99
C THR A 36 3.50 -6.62 -16.89
N ALA A 37 3.84 -5.34 -16.86
CA ALA A 37 4.65 -4.76 -15.79
C ALA A 37 3.91 -4.75 -14.45
N SER A 38 2.62 -4.40 -14.42
CA SER A 38 1.81 -4.44 -13.20
C SER A 38 1.61 -5.88 -12.68
N ASN A 39 1.43 -6.85 -13.57
CA ASN A 39 1.35 -8.26 -13.19
C ASN A 39 2.69 -8.82 -12.73
N ALA A 40 3.81 -8.41 -13.32
CA ALA A 40 5.15 -8.79 -12.87
C ALA A 40 5.47 -8.17 -11.50
N ILE A 41 5.12 -6.92 -11.27
CA ILE A 41 5.27 -6.25 -9.97
C ILE A 41 4.38 -6.91 -8.91
N SER A 42 3.14 -7.24 -9.25
CA SER A 42 2.23 -7.98 -8.36
C SER A 42 2.76 -9.39 -8.05
N ALA A 43 3.34 -10.09 -9.03
CA ALA A 43 3.94 -11.41 -8.85
C ALA A 43 5.21 -11.34 -7.99
N VAL A 44 6.05 -10.32 -8.15
CA VAL A 44 7.25 -10.11 -7.32
C VAL A 44 6.88 -9.70 -5.91
N LEU A 45 5.85 -8.88 -5.74
CA LEU A 45 5.33 -8.51 -4.42
C LEU A 45 4.62 -9.68 -3.73
N ASN A 46 4.04 -10.63 -4.48
CA ASN A 46 3.39 -11.81 -3.94
C ASN A 46 4.35 -13.00 -3.74
N ASN A 47 5.45 -13.09 -4.51
CA ASN A 47 6.45 -14.18 -4.41
C ASN A 47 7.72 -13.80 -3.63
N GLY A 48 7.94 -12.54 -3.35
CA GLY A 48 8.91 -12.15 -2.34
C GLY A 48 8.29 -12.42 -1.00
N SER A 49 8.64 -13.56 -0.38
CA SER A 49 8.27 -14.03 0.96
C SER A 49 7.85 -12.92 1.95
N ILE A 50 6.77 -12.23 1.60
CA ILE A 50 5.90 -11.67 2.59
C ILE A 50 5.19 -12.93 3.06
N GLU A 51 5.65 -13.51 4.18
CA GLU A 51 4.78 -14.30 5.02
C GLU A 51 3.41 -13.64 4.87
N THR A 52 2.43 -14.41 4.46
CA THR A 52 1.05 -13.95 4.38
C THR A 52 0.81 -13.22 5.68
N ALA A 53 0.86 -11.89 5.63
CA ALA A 53 0.76 -11.07 6.82
C ALA A 53 -0.59 -11.44 7.39
N LYS A 54 -0.57 -12.28 8.42
CA LYS A 54 -1.75 -12.76 9.12
C LYS A 54 -2.54 -11.50 9.38
N SER A 55 -3.67 -11.34 8.69
CA SER A 55 -4.42 -10.09 8.68
C SER A 55 -4.77 -9.77 10.13
N HIS A 56 -3.98 -8.88 10.72
CA HIS A 56 -4.19 -8.46 12.09
C HIS A 56 -5.45 -7.60 12.09
N GLY A 57 -6.53 -8.11 12.68
CA GLY A 57 -7.86 -7.52 12.62
C GLY A 57 -7.87 -6.03 12.97
N ASN A 58 -8.81 -5.29 12.39
CA ASN A 58 -9.02 -3.88 12.68
C ASN A 58 -9.79 -3.68 13.99
N ILE A 59 -9.76 -2.46 14.53
CA ILE A 59 -10.66 -2.01 15.60
C ILE A 59 -12.07 -1.94 15.01
N THR A 60 -13.06 -2.42 15.76
CA THR A 60 -14.44 -2.45 15.30
C THR A 60 -15.12 -1.08 15.46
N SER A 61 -16.22 -0.88 14.71
CA SER A 61 -17.04 0.34 14.89
C SER A 61 -17.61 0.47 16.29
N LYS A 62 -17.96 -0.66 16.89
CA LYS A 62 -18.50 -0.71 18.27
C LYS A 62 -17.46 -0.24 19.29
N GLU A 63 -16.21 -0.72 19.19
CA GLU A 63 -15.14 -0.30 20.09
C GLU A 63 -14.88 1.21 20.01
N LEU A 64 -15.00 1.81 18.81
CA LEU A 64 -14.82 3.26 18.63
C LEU A 64 -16.06 4.10 18.96
N SER A 65 -17.25 3.51 19.04
CA SER A 65 -18.48 4.29 19.28
C SER A 65 -18.50 4.93 20.65
N GLU A 66 -17.86 4.36 21.65
CA GLU A 66 -17.83 4.80 23.04
C GLU A 66 -16.70 5.82 23.33
N GLY A 67 -16.00 6.32 22.32
CA GLY A 67 -14.92 7.29 22.48
C GLY A 67 -13.55 6.66 22.26
N ILE A 68 -12.69 6.64 23.28
CA ILE A 68 -11.40 5.97 23.26
C ILE A 68 -11.66 4.47 23.48
N PRO A 69 -11.30 3.61 22.49
CA PRO A 69 -11.58 2.18 22.58
C PRO A 69 -10.72 1.53 23.69
N LEU A 70 -11.29 0.59 24.41
CA LEU A 70 -10.55 -0.29 25.30
C LEU A 70 -9.95 -1.43 24.49
N LEU A 71 -8.66 -1.37 24.22
CA LEU A 71 -7.92 -2.43 23.53
C LEU A 71 -7.08 -3.22 24.52
N ILE A 72 -7.11 -4.54 24.38
CA ILE A 72 -6.36 -5.44 25.25
C ILE A 72 -5.11 -5.90 24.53
N GLN A 73 -3.95 -5.81 25.17
CA GLN A 73 -2.67 -6.24 24.63
C GLN A 73 -2.66 -7.70 24.18
N TRP A 74 -3.34 -8.58 24.93
CA TRP A 74 -3.45 -10.02 24.62
C TRP A 74 -4.59 -10.39 23.68
N ASP A 75 -5.19 -9.45 22.97
CA ASP A 75 -6.22 -9.74 21.99
C ASP A 75 -5.64 -10.59 20.84
N LYS A 76 -6.37 -11.65 20.47
CA LYS A 76 -5.99 -12.60 19.42
C LYS A 76 -5.70 -11.94 18.07
N ARG A 77 -6.21 -10.74 17.86
CA ARG A 77 -6.00 -9.97 16.63
C ARG A 77 -4.53 -9.55 16.44
N TRP A 78 -3.77 -9.37 17.52
CA TRP A 78 -2.39 -8.83 17.44
C TRP A 78 -1.40 -9.42 18.44
N ARG A 79 -1.81 -10.10 19.52
CA ARG A 79 -0.93 -10.56 20.59
C ARG A 79 0.27 -11.37 20.10
N ASP A 80 0.04 -12.27 19.13
CA ASP A 80 1.07 -13.18 18.60
C ASP A 80 1.90 -12.55 17.47
N ALA A 81 1.74 -11.24 17.22
CA ALA A 81 2.50 -10.53 16.21
C ALA A 81 3.88 -10.14 16.74
N ALA A 82 4.92 -10.43 15.97
CA ALA A 82 6.29 -10.09 16.33
C ALA A 82 6.46 -8.59 16.60
N TYR A 83 7.15 -8.25 17.69
CA TYR A 83 7.54 -6.91 18.07
C TYR A 83 8.94 -6.94 18.65
N GLY A 84 9.92 -6.51 17.83
CA GLY A 84 11.34 -6.71 18.13
C GLY A 84 11.69 -8.19 18.29
N ASN A 85 12.35 -8.53 19.38
CA ASN A 85 12.72 -9.90 19.74
C ASN A 85 11.61 -10.65 20.52
N SER A 86 10.42 -10.06 20.61
CA SER A 86 9.30 -10.55 21.39
C SER A 86 8.01 -10.49 20.53
N ASP A 87 6.87 -10.47 21.17
CA ASP A 87 5.57 -10.25 20.56
C ASP A 87 4.82 -9.11 21.26
N ILE A 88 3.69 -8.70 20.66
CA ILE A 88 2.87 -7.62 21.22
C ILE A 88 2.25 -8.04 22.54
N GLY A 89 1.89 -9.31 22.71
CA GLY A 89 1.33 -9.82 23.96
C GLY A 89 2.26 -9.65 25.16
N ILE A 90 3.58 -9.66 24.94
CA ILE A 90 4.58 -9.51 25.99
C ILE A 90 5.06 -8.06 26.11
N SER A 91 5.45 -7.44 24.98
CA SER A 91 6.14 -6.14 24.96
C SER A 91 5.30 -4.98 24.43
N GLY A 92 4.04 -5.22 24.08
CA GLY A 92 3.19 -4.27 23.35
C GLY A 92 2.34 -3.33 24.19
N CYS A 93 2.64 -3.10 25.48
CA CYS A 93 1.82 -2.22 26.33
C CYS A 93 1.75 -0.78 25.79
N ALA A 94 2.89 -0.17 25.47
CA ALA A 94 2.94 1.19 24.94
C ALA A 94 2.28 1.32 23.56
N PRO A 95 2.58 0.46 22.55
CA PRO A 95 1.83 0.45 21.30
C PRO A 95 0.31 0.28 21.47
N THR A 96 -0.12 -0.53 22.42
CA THR A 96 -1.55 -0.73 22.70
C THR A 96 -2.18 0.54 23.27
N CYS A 97 -1.55 1.18 24.26
CA CYS A 97 -2.04 2.44 24.82
C CYS A 97 -2.08 3.57 23.77
N LEU A 98 -1.02 3.74 22.99
CA LEU A 98 -0.98 4.73 21.91
C LEU A 98 -2.05 4.45 20.84
N SER A 99 -2.26 3.19 20.49
CA SER A 99 -3.32 2.79 19.57
C SER A 99 -4.71 3.20 20.07
N MET A 100 -5.02 2.99 21.36
CA MET A 100 -6.28 3.42 21.96
C MET A 100 -6.48 4.93 21.82
N VAL A 101 -5.48 5.72 22.23
CA VAL A 101 -5.57 7.18 22.20
C VAL A 101 -5.72 7.70 20.77
N ILE A 102 -4.81 7.28 19.87
CA ILE A 102 -4.79 7.80 18.49
C ILE A 102 -6.05 7.35 17.73
N SER A 103 -6.46 6.09 17.84
CA SER A 103 -7.66 5.60 17.15
C SER A 103 -8.93 6.25 17.68
N GLY A 104 -9.03 6.49 18.98
CA GLY A 104 -10.16 7.18 19.59
C GLY A 104 -10.28 8.64 19.15
N LEU A 105 -9.17 9.38 19.15
CA LEU A 105 -9.13 10.78 18.73
C LEU A 105 -9.37 10.97 17.23
N THR A 106 -8.79 10.08 16.39
CA THR A 106 -8.88 10.18 14.93
C THR A 106 -10.06 9.43 14.32
N ARG A 107 -10.76 8.63 15.11
CA ARG A 107 -11.81 7.70 14.66
C ARG A 107 -11.33 6.72 13.59
N ASN A 108 -10.04 6.43 13.58
CA ASN A 108 -9.43 5.55 12.59
C ASN A 108 -9.29 4.11 13.12
N LYS A 109 -10.11 3.22 12.62
CA LYS A 109 -10.13 1.78 12.97
C LYS A 109 -8.84 1.04 12.59
N GLN A 110 -8.04 1.61 11.72
CA GLN A 110 -6.81 0.97 11.25
C GLN A 110 -5.61 1.23 12.16
N ILE A 111 -5.70 2.14 13.11
CA ILE A 111 -4.63 2.41 14.07
C ILE A 111 -4.67 1.35 15.18
N THR A 112 -4.25 0.15 14.84
CA THR A 112 -4.25 -1.01 15.73
C THR A 112 -2.93 -1.11 16.51
N PRO A 113 -2.88 -1.81 17.66
CA PRO A 113 -1.64 -2.11 18.38
C PRO A 113 -0.54 -2.67 17.48
N TYR A 114 -0.90 -3.53 16.52
CA TYR A 114 0.03 -4.07 15.54
C TYR A 114 0.68 -2.98 14.67
N LYS A 115 -0.11 -2.05 14.11
CA LYS A 115 0.43 -0.98 13.26
C LYS A 115 1.29 0.01 14.05
N VAL A 116 0.90 0.32 15.28
CA VAL A 116 1.69 1.20 16.15
C VAL A 116 3.00 0.51 16.55
N ALA A 117 2.98 -0.77 16.90
CA ALA A 117 4.18 -1.55 17.19
C ALA A 117 5.15 -1.58 16.00
N LYS A 118 4.62 -1.86 14.79
CA LYS A 118 5.45 -1.84 13.56
C LYS A 118 5.99 -0.46 13.22
N PHE A 119 5.26 0.60 13.53
CA PHE A 119 5.76 1.97 13.41
C PHE A 119 6.91 2.22 14.40
N ALA A 120 6.74 1.86 15.66
CA ALA A 120 7.75 2.02 16.70
C ALA A 120 9.04 1.25 16.34
N GLU A 121 8.92 0.01 15.90
CA GLU A 121 10.03 -0.84 15.48
C GLU A 121 10.82 -0.21 14.31
N ARG A 122 10.12 0.24 13.26
CA ARG A 122 10.74 0.85 12.07
C ARG A 122 11.44 2.19 12.35
N ASN A 123 11.02 2.89 13.38
CA ASN A 123 11.55 4.22 13.73
C ASN A 123 12.53 4.16 14.93
N GLY A 124 12.93 2.96 15.37
CA GLY A 124 13.93 2.80 16.41
C GLY A 124 13.43 3.10 17.83
N TYR A 125 12.12 3.10 18.05
CA TYR A 125 11.53 3.29 19.39
C TYR A 125 11.40 1.98 20.18
N TYR A 126 11.69 0.84 19.56
CA TYR A 126 11.76 -0.44 20.27
C TYR A 126 13.13 -0.59 20.93
N ILE A 127 13.16 -0.94 22.22
CA ILE A 127 14.36 -1.27 22.97
C ILE A 127 14.25 -2.71 23.46
N GLU A 128 15.25 -3.51 23.13
CA GLU A 128 15.29 -4.92 23.51
C GLU A 128 15.22 -5.09 25.05
N GLY A 129 14.36 -5.98 25.49
CA GLY A 129 14.15 -6.29 26.90
C GLY A 129 13.27 -5.29 27.68
N THR A 130 13.00 -4.11 27.12
CA THR A 130 12.17 -3.08 27.77
C THR A 130 10.91 -2.71 27.00
N GLY A 131 10.85 -3.01 25.70
CA GLY A 131 9.72 -2.69 24.84
C GLY A 131 9.88 -1.33 24.15
N THR A 132 8.93 -0.42 24.29
CA THR A 132 8.95 0.90 23.64
C THR A 132 9.47 1.98 24.57
N SER A 133 10.43 2.78 24.10
CA SER A 133 10.93 3.98 24.80
C SER A 133 10.16 5.23 24.41
#